data_07a1ad99e19f11127754bb64b5b6910c
#
_entry.id   07a1ad99e19f11127754bb64b5b6910c
#
_cell.length_a   1.000
_cell.length_b   1.000
_cell.length_c   1.000
_cell.angle_alpha   90.00
_cell.angle_beta   90.00
_cell.angle_gamma   90.00
#
_symmetry.space_group_name_H-M   'P 1'
#
loop_
_entity.id
_entity.type
_entity.pdbx_description
1 polymer ?
#
loop_
_entity_poly.entity_id
_entity_poly.type
_entity_poly.pdbx_seq_one_letter_code
_entity_poly.pdbx_strand_id
1 'polypeptide(L)'
;MKLRNTAIALGIGAATATGLSLLKVNKDLVVGSTAVVVGAGLMIALKAKNELNTKARNYEYFFNRAQDKFELADYEEAILDYNKALELSPTEICLVYSMRGNAKRNSGDFDGAISDQNKALDFDPLYADGYFNRGIAKFKKGDFDGAIQDYSQVLKINPKDSDAFFNRANVKKEIEDMKGACEDWRKAADLGDDDAKKFLRENCE
;
A
#
# COMPACT_ATOMS: atom_id res chain seq x y z
N MET A 1 -46.32 34.20 9.53
CA MET A 1 -45.15 34.04 8.63
C MET A 1 -44.38 32.80 9.09
N LYS A 2 -44.55 31.69 8.39
CA LYS A 2 -43.94 30.39 8.74
C LYS A 2 -42.51 30.32 8.20
N LEU A 3 -41.53 30.35 9.07
CA LEU A 3 -40.15 30.04 8.70
C LEU A 3 -40.02 28.51 8.55
N ARG A 4 -39.81 28.06 7.34
CA ARG A 4 -39.47 26.68 7.02
C ARG A 4 -38.03 26.42 7.46
N ASN A 5 -37.83 25.43 8.33
CA ASN A 5 -36.54 24.85 8.66
C ASN A 5 -35.96 24.19 7.42
N THR A 6 -35.02 24.81 6.77
CA THR A 6 -34.12 24.12 5.83
C THR A 6 -32.96 23.56 6.63
N ALA A 7 -33.03 22.27 6.92
CA ALA A 7 -31.89 21.50 7.39
C ALA A 7 -30.87 21.44 6.26
N ILE A 8 -29.79 22.17 6.40
CA ILE A 8 -28.61 21.99 5.53
C ILE A 8 -27.98 20.67 5.97
N ALA A 9 -28.09 19.66 5.13
CA ALA A 9 -27.41 18.39 5.28
C ALA A 9 -25.91 18.59 5.08
N LEU A 10 -25.22 18.95 6.13
CA LEU A 10 -23.82 18.62 6.31
C LEU A 10 -23.79 17.22 6.90
N GLY A 11 -23.13 16.26 6.27
CA GLY A 11 -23.08 14.84 6.61
C GLY A 11 -22.48 14.53 7.98
N ILE A 12 -23.13 15.02 9.01
CA ILE A 12 -22.90 14.64 10.40
C ILE A 12 -24.06 13.69 10.70
N GLY A 13 -23.73 12.41 10.88
CA GLY A 13 -24.66 11.37 11.24
C GLY A 13 -25.58 11.84 12.35
N ALA A 14 -26.88 11.55 12.17
CA ALA A 14 -27.97 11.92 13.04
C ALA A 14 -27.63 11.64 14.51
N ALA A 15 -27.23 12.68 15.23
CA ALA A 15 -27.42 12.73 16.67
C ALA A 15 -28.92 12.90 16.86
N THR A 16 -29.56 11.78 17.10
CA THR A 16 -31.01 11.60 17.17
C THR A 16 -31.69 12.60 18.12
N ALA A 17 -32.80 13.12 17.66
CA ALA A 17 -33.69 14.04 18.36
C ALA A 17 -34.23 13.52 19.73
N THR A 18 -33.75 12.40 20.24
CA THR A 18 -34.17 11.78 21.48
C THR A 18 -33.54 12.35 22.74
N GLY A 19 -32.49 13.15 22.63
CA GLY A 19 -31.84 13.81 23.77
C GLY A 19 -32.43 15.18 24.17
N LEU A 20 -33.28 15.77 23.34
CA LEU A 20 -33.83 17.13 23.53
C LEU A 20 -35.17 17.18 24.27
N SER A 21 -35.79 16.06 24.62
CA SER A 21 -37.10 16.05 25.24
C SER A 21 -37.12 16.18 26.77
N LEU A 22 -35.94 16.27 27.42
CA LEU A 22 -35.86 16.30 28.91
C LEU A 22 -35.41 17.62 29.52
N LEU A 23 -35.13 18.65 28.72
CA LEU A 23 -34.80 19.98 29.26
C LEU A 23 -35.94 20.96 28.97
N LYS A 24 -36.80 21.25 29.96
CA LYS A 24 -37.64 22.46 29.97
C LYS A 24 -36.74 23.67 30.03
N VAL A 25 -36.19 24.10 28.88
CA VAL A 25 -35.33 25.25 28.80
C VAL A 25 -36.15 26.47 28.47
N ASN A 26 -36.04 27.53 29.33
CA ASN A 26 -36.67 28.84 29.14
C ASN A 26 -36.23 29.40 27.77
N LYS A 27 -37.16 30.00 27.02
CA LYS A 27 -36.93 30.46 25.62
C LYS A 27 -35.74 31.40 25.47
N ASP A 28 -35.40 32.13 26.53
CA ASP A 28 -34.28 33.09 26.54
C ASP A 28 -32.91 32.43 26.70
N LEU A 29 -32.87 31.16 27.13
CA LEU A 29 -31.64 30.39 27.26
C LEU A 29 -31.26 29.63 25.98
N VAL A 30 -32.22 29.44 25.07
CA VAL A 30 -32.04 28.61 23.83
C VAL A 30 -31.07 29.25 22.85
N VAL A 31 -31.01 30.59 22.79
CA VAL A 31 -30.09 31.29 21.87
C VAL A 31 -28.63 31.17 22.33
N GLY A 32 -28.41 31.23 23.65
CA GLY A 32 -27.09 31.07 24.24
C GLY A 32 -26.57 29.64 24.16
N SER A 33 -27.45 28.63 24.40
CA SER A 33 -27.08 27.22 24.40
C SER A 33 -26.80 26.67 22.98
N THR A 34 -27.54 27.12 21.97
CA THR A 34 -27.26 26.72 20.57
C THR A 34 -25.93 27.30 20.06
N ALA A 35 -25.59 28.54 20.43
CA ALA A 35 -24.32 29.13 20.08
C ALA A 35 -23.14 28.39 20.75
N VAL A 36 -23.30 27.98 22.01
CA VAL A 36 -22.29 27.23 22.77
C VAL A 36 -22.12 25.82 22.18
N VAL A 37 -23.21 25.13 21.83
CA VAL A 37 -23.16 23.79 21.23
C VAL A 37 -22.53 23.84 19.83
N VAL A 38 -22.86 24.82 19.02
CA VAL A 38 -22.25 25.02 17.70
C VAL A 38 -20.77 25.39 17.84
N GLY A 39 -20.43 26.25 18.78
CA GLY A 39 -19.03 26.60 19.08
C GLY A 39 -18.21 25.40 19.56
N ALA A 40 -18.75 24.57 20.47
CA ALA A 40 -18.10 23.36 20.94
C ALA A 40 -17.94 22.33 19.80
N GLY A 41 -18.95 22.14 18.95
CA GLY A 41 -18.89 21.27 17.78
C GLY A 41 -17.82 21.73 16.77
N LEU A 42 -17.73 23.03 16.51
CA LEU A 42 -16.73 23.61 15.64
C LEU A 42 -15.31 23.43 16.21
N MET A 43 -15.13 23.62 17.51
CA MET A 43 -13.84 23.43 18.19
C MET A 43 -13.38 21.96 18.15
N ILE A 44 -14.30 21.02 18.34
CA ILE A 44 -14.02 19.57 18.20
C ILE A 44 -13.61 19.25 16.77
N ALA A 45 -14.34 19.77 15.78
CA ALA A 45 -14.02 19.54 14.37
C ALA A 45 -12.67 20.13 13.97
N LEU A 46 -12.34 21.33 14.46
CA LEU A 46 -11.03 21.97 14.22
C LEU A 46 -9.89 21.19 14.88
N LYS A 47 -10.11 20.70 16.11
CA LYS A 47 -9.11 19.88 16.81
C LYS A 47 -8.87 18.56 16.06
N ALA A 48 -9.92 17.86 15.65
CA ALA A 48 -9.81 16.63 14.86
C ALA A 48 -9.09 16.87 13.53
N LYS A 49 -9.40 17.97 12.82
CA LYS A 49 -8.70 18.35 11.58
C LYS A 49 -7.22 18.63 11.82
N ASN A 50 -6.86 19.30 12.90
CA ASN A 50 -5.46 19.58 13.24
C ASN A 50 -4.71 18.30 13.61
N GLU A 51 -5.33 17.38 14.35
CA GLU A 51 -4.74 16.08 14.66
C GLU A 51 -4.52 15.25 13.40
N LEU A 52 -5.50 15.22 12.48
CA LEU A 52 -5.39 14.54 11.20
C LEU A 52 -4.25 15.12 10.34
N ASN A 53 -4.17 16.45 10.24
CA ASN A 53 -3.10 17.13 9.50
C ASN A 53 -1.71 16.85 10.11
N THR A 54 -1.64 16.74 11.44
CA THR A 54 -0.39 16.42 12.14
C THR A 54 0.02 14.98 11.88
N LYS A 55 -0.92 14.03 11.92
CA LYS A 55 -0.66 12.63 11.56
C LYS A 55 -0.20 12.48 10.12
N ALA A 56 -0.87 13.16 9.16
CA ALA A 56 -0.48 13.13 7.76
C ALA A 56 0.95 13.63 7.54
N ARG A 57 1.31 14.78 8.14
CA ARG A 57 2.69 15.31 8.05
C ARG A 57 3.72 14.37 8.67
N ASN A 58 3.39 13.76 9.80
CA ASN A 58 4.29 12.80 10.45
C ASN A 58 4.43 11.53 9.61
N TYR A 59 3.34 11.05 8.97
CA TYR A 59 3.40 9.94 8.02
C TYR A 59 4.37 10.24 6.88
N GLU A 60 4.17 11.36 6.16
CA GLU A 60 5.03 11.79 5.06
C GLU A 60 6.50 11.90 5.49
N TYR A 61 6.76 12.46 6.66
CA TYR A 61 8.12 12.57 7.21
C TYR A 61 8.78 11.20 7.38
N PHE A 62 8.11 10.23 8.03
CA PHE A 62 8.70 8.91 8.23
C PHE A 62 8.80 8.11 6.94
N PHE A 63 7.79 8.21 6.08
CA PHE A 63 7.80 7.53 4.79
C PHE A 63 8.95 8.00 3.90
N ASN A 64 9.11 9.32 3.71
CA ASN A 64 10.18 9.87 2.89
C ASN A 64 11.57 9.56 3.49
N ARG A 65 11.71 9.68 4.81
CA ARG A 65 12.97 9.33 5.47
C ARG A 65 13.31 7.84 5.33
N ALA A 66 12.32 6.97 5.35
CA ALA A 66 12.51 5.56 5.09
C ALA A 66 12.99 5.29 3.66
N GLN A 67 12.45 6.02 2.68
CA GLN A 67 12.92 5.95 1.29
C GLN A 67 14.38 6.42 1.16
N ASP A 68 14.72 7.57 1.75
CA ASP A 68 16.10 8.08 1.74
C ASP A 68 17.09 7.04 2.32
N LYS A 69 16.72 6.40 3.44
CA LYS A 69 17.54 5.36 4.07
C LYS A 69 17.61 4.10 3.20
N PHE A 70 16.51 3.72 2.56
CA PHE A 70 16.49 2.59 1.63
C PHE A 70 17.46 2.81 0.46
N GLU A 71 17.50 4.03 -0.12
CA GLU A 71 18.43 4.40 -1.19
C GLU A 71 19.90 4.37 -0.73
N LEU A 72 20.14 4.67 0.56
CA LEU A 72 21.46 4.57 1.18
C LEU A 72 21.82 3.13 1.61
N ALA A 73 20.97 2.15 1.32
CA ALA A 73 21.08 0.75 1.75
C ALA A 73 21.04 0.54 3.29
N ASP A 74 20.58 1.53 4.04
CA ASP A 74 20.35 1.44 5.49
C ASP A 74 18.97 0.78 5.75
N TYR A 75 18.87 -0.51 5.38
CA TYR A 75 17.56 -1.21 5.32
C TYR A 75 16.92 -1.39 6.69
N GLU A 76 17.69 -1.67 7.74
CA GLU A 76 17.19 -1.81 9.11
C GLU A 76 16.54 -0.51 9.61
N GLU A 77 17.20 0.61 9.38
CA GLU A 77 16.70 1.91 9.76
C GLU A 77 15.49 2.34 8.89
N ALA A 78 15.49 1.96 7.60
CA ALA A 78 14.32 2.16 6.72
C ALA A 78 13.10 1.38 7.24
N ILE A 79 13.29 0.13 7.66
CA ILE A 79 12.22 -0.71 8.24
C ILE A 79 11.63 -0.06 9.49
N LEU A 80 12.46 0.52 10.38
CA LEU A 80 11.99 1.23 11.57
C LEU A 80 11.11 2.43 11.23
N ASP A 81 11.47 3.18 10.20
CA ASP A 81 10.69 4.34 9.78
C ASP A 81 9.41 3.94 9.03
N TYR A 82 9.44 2.89 8.19
CA TYR A 82 8.20 2.32 7.62
C TYR A 82 7.25 1.78 8.70
N ASN A 83 7.77 1.22 9.82
CA ASN A 83 6.92 0.82 10.94
C ASN A 83 6.18 2.03 11.53
N LYS A 84 6.89 3.14 11.74
CA LYS A 84 6.27 4.39 12.25
C LYS A 84 5.25 4.97 11.26
N ALA A 85 5.54 4.90 9.96
CA ALA A 85 4.59 5.31 8.93
C ALA A 85 3.30 4.46 9.00
N LEU A 86 3.41 3.15 9.17
CA LEU A 86 2.24 2.25 9.31
C LEU A 86 1.42 2.53 10.57
N GLU A 87 2.05 2.88 11.71
CA GLU A 87 1.35 3.26 12.96
C GLU A 87 0.50 4.52 12.79
N LEU A 88 0.86 5.40 11.88
CA LEU A 88 0.15 6.65 11.60
C LEU A 88 -1.08 6.46 10.70
N SER A 89 -1.40 5.23 10.33
CA SER A 89 -2.58 4.84 9.52
C SER A 89 -2.63 5.55 8.17
N PRO A 90 -1.70 5.25 7.28
CA PRO A 90 -1.64 5.85 5.97
C PRO A 90 -2.84 5.46 5.11
N THR A 91 -3.23 6.36 4.20
CA THR A 91 -4.16 6.03 3.12
C THR A 91 -3.52 5.07 2.10
N GLU A 92 -2.19 5.05 2.04
CA GLU A 92 -1.38 4.25 1.10
C GLU A 92 -0.76 3.02 1.78
N ILE A 93 -1.54 2.33 2.61
CA ILE A 93 -1.07 1.21 3.44
C ILE A 93 -0.45 0.07 2.61
N CYS A 94 -1.00 -0.20 1.42
CA CYS A 94 -0.48 -1.17 0.45
C CYS A 94 0.96 -0.85 0.06
N LEU A 95 1.21 0.41 -0.34
CA LEU A 95 2.53 0.89 -0.74
C LEU A 95 3.54 0.77 0.42
N VAL A 96 3.15 1.17 1.64
CA VAL A 96 4.08 1.12 2.79
C VAL A 96 4.46 -0.31 3.13
N TYR A 97 3.52 -1.26 3.12
CA TYR A 97 3.85 -2.68 3.30
C TYR A 97 4.80 -3.16 2.21
N SER A 98 4.53 -2.83 0.94
CA SER A 98 5.40 -3.24 -0.17
C SER A 98 6.82 -2.68 -0.04
N MET A 99 6.97 -1.40 0.29
CA MET A 99 8.28 -0.76 0.48
C MET A 99 9.03 -1.36 1.68
N ARG A 100 8.34 -1.60 2.81
CA ARG A 100 8.96 -2.27 3.95
C ARG A 100 9.37 -3.71 3.61
N GLY A 101 8.54 -4.42 2.85
CA GLY A 101 8.86 -5.76 2.34
C GLY A 101 10.11 -5.75 1.47
N ASN A 102 10.29 -4.73 0.62
CA ASN A 102 11.50 -4.57 -0.17
C ASN A 102 12.73 -4.30 0.69
N ALA A 103 12.61 -3.47 1.73
CA ALA A 103 13.70 -3.23 2.67
C ALA A 103 14.09 -4.52 3.41
N LYS A 104 13.12 -5.30 3.89
CA LYS A 104 13.37 -6.62 4.52
C LYS A 104 14.04 -7.60 3.57
N ARG A 105 13.58 -7.68 2.31
CA ARG A 105 14.22 -8.53 1.31
C ARG A 105 15.69 -8.17 1.09
N ASN A 106 15.99 -6.88 1.02
CA ASN A 106 17.36 -6.40 0.82
C ASN A 106 18.23 -6.58 2.06
N SER A 107 17.65 -6.60 3.27
CA SER A 107 18.37 -6.98 4.50
C SER A 107 18.49 -8.50 4.70
N GLY A 108 17.89 -9.32 3.80
CA GLY A 108 17.93 -10.78 3.86
C GLY A 108 16.77 -11.43 4.62
N ASP A 109 15.84 -10.65 5.16
CA ASP A 109 14.61 -11.16 5.80
C ASP A 109 13.55 -11.49 4.74
N PHE A 110 13.75 -12.63 4.05
CA PHE A 110 12.83 -13.06 2.98
C PHE A 110 11.46 -13.45 3.52
N ASP A 111 11.36 -14.03 4.72
CA ASP A 111 10.08 -14.37 5.33
C ASP A 111 9.27 -13.13 5.70
N GLY A 112 9.93 -12.15 6.30
CA GLY A 112 9.32 -10.87 6.59
C GLY A 112 8.90 -10.10 5.34
N ALA A 113 9.68 -10.19 4.26
CA ALA A 113 9.35 -9.61 2.96
C ALA A 113 8.08 -10.26 2.37
N ILE A 114 8.00 -11.58 2.33
CA ILE A 114 6.82 -12.32 1.85
C ILE A 114 5.58 -11.95 2.69
N SER A 115 5.73 -11.88 4.02
CA SER A 115 4.64 -11.47 4.91
C SER A 115 4.12 -10.07 4.61
N ASP A 116 5.01 -9.11 4.37
CA ASP A 116 4.62 -7.74 4.06
C ASP A 116 3.98 -7.63 2.66
N GLN A 117 4.48 -8.35 1.67
CA GLN A 117 3.84 -8.39 0.34
C GLN A 117 2.46 -9.06 0.40
N ASN A 118 2.27 -10.09 1.23
CA ASN A 118 0.94 -10.67 1.46
C ASN A 118 -0.03 -9.62 2.00
N LYS A 119 0.39 -8.81 2.98
CA LYS A 119 -0.44 -7.73 3.51
C LYS A 119 -0.75 -6.66 2.46
N ALA A 120 0.22 -6.30 1.63
CA ALA A 120 -0.03 -5.38 0.52
C ALA A 120 -1.11 -5.95 -0.43
N LEU A 121 -1.02 -7.22 -0.79
CA LEU A 121 -1.97 -7.91 -1.66
C LEU A 121 -3.35 -8.15 -1.03
N ASP A 122 -3.44 -8.24 0.31
CA ASP A 122 -4.72 -8.27 1.02
C ASP A 122 -5.49 -6.93 0.87
N PHE A 123 -4.77 -5.81 0.77
CA PHE A 123 -5.36 -4.48 0.53
C PHE A 123 -5.65 -4.22 -0.95
N ASP A 124 -4.77 -4.65 -1.84
CA ASP A 124 -4.94 -4.54 -3.29
C ASP A 124 -4.55 -5.85 -4.00
N PRO A 125 -5.52 -6.73 -4.27
CA PRO A 125 -5.27 -7.99 -4.99
C PRO A 125 -4.80 -7.83 -6.44
N LEU A 126 -4.84 -6.62 -7.01
CA LEU A 126 -4.36 -6.33 -8.37
C LEU A 126 -3.01 -5.59 -8.36
N TYR A 127 -2.38 -5.45 -7.21
CA TYR A 127 -1.08 -4.79 -7.09
C TYR A 127 0.03 -5.66 -7.68
N ALA A 128 0.35 -5.42 -8.94
CA ALA A 128 1.34 -6.21 -9.70
C ALA A 128 2.72 -6.22 -9.03
N ASP A 129 3.19 -5.06 -8.51
CA ASP A 129 4.48 -4.96 -7.83
C ASP A 129 4.54 -5.83 -6.56
N GLY A 130 3.42 -6.01 -5.87
CA GLY A 130 3.32 -6.91 -4.71
C GLY A 130 3.61 -8.35 -5.08
N TYR A 131 3.01 -8.86 -6.16
CA TYR A 131 3.33 -10.19 -6.69
C TYR A 131 4.78 -10.27 -7.17
N PHE A 132 5.25 -9.27 -7.92
CA PHE A 132 6.61 -9.25 -8.45
C PHE A 132 7.66 -9.34 -7.32
N ASN A 133 7.53 -8.48 -6.32
CA ASN A 133 8.45 -8.43 -5.18
C ASN A 133 8.36 -9.68 -4.30
N ARG A 134 7.15 -10.27 -4.14
CA ARG A 134 6.98 -11.53 -3.44
C ARG A 134 7.63 -12.69 -4.21
N GLY A 135 7.50 -12.70 -5.53
CA GLY A 135 8.16 -13.65 -6.42
C GLY A 135 9.67 -13.63 -6.26
N ILE A 136 10.29 -12.44 -6.20
CA ILE A 136 11.73 -12.31 -5.96
C ILE A 136 12.09 -12.87 -4.57
N ALA A 137 11.34 -12.54 -3.52
CA ALA A 137 11.63 -13.03 -2.17
C ALA A 137 11.49 -14.55 -2.07
N LYS A 138 10.46 -15.15 -2.70
CA LYS A 138 10.27 -16.59 -2.78
C LYS A 138 11.41 -17.28 -3.55
N PHE A 139 11.81 -16.72 -4.68
CA PHE A 139 12.97 -17.22 -5.44
C PHE A 139 14.22 -17.26 -4.59
N LYS A 140 14.55 -16.17 -3.89
CA LYS A 140 15.71 -16.08 -2.99
C LYS A 140 15.63 -17.09 -1.84
N LYS A 141 14.42 -17.48 -1.44
CA LYS A 141 14.19 -18.51 -0.41
C LYS A 141 14.22 -19.94 -0.96
N GLY A 142 14.24 -20.12 -2.29
CA GLY A 142 14.19 -21.43 -2.97
C GLY A 142 12.75 -21.95 -3.18
N ASP A 143 11.72 -21.14 -2.96
CA ASP A 143 10.33 -21.45 -3.31
C ASP A 143 10.10 -21.11 -4.78
N PHE A 144 10.62 -21.97 -5.66
CA PHE A 144 10.57 -21.76 -7.11
C PHE A 144 9.16 -21.83 -7.67
N ASP A 145 8.34 -22.76 -7.21
CA ASP A 145 6.94 -22.89 -7.64
C ASP A 145 6.13 -21.66 -7.25
N GLY A 146 6.30 -21.20 -6.03
CA GLY A 146 5.66 -19.97 -5.55
C GLY A 146 6.10 -18.73 -6.31
N ALA A 147 7.37 -18.64 -6.72
CA ALA A 147 7.89 -17.54 -7.52
C ALA A 147 7.29 -17.54 -8.94
N ILE A 148 7.21 -18.72 -9.61
CA ILE A 148 6.58 -18.86 -10.91
C ILE A 148 5.11 -18.46 -10.87
N GLN A 149 4.39 -18.86 -9.82
CA GLN A 149 2.99 -18.47 -9.63
C GLN A 149 2.85 -16.94 -9.51
N ASP A 150 3.70 -16.31 -8.71
CA ASP A 150 3.65 -14.88 -8.50
C ASP A 150 3.97 -14.08 -9.77
N TYR A 151 5.03 -14.41 -10.52
CA TYR A 151 5.30 -13.78 -11.81
C TYR A 151 4.19 -14.05 -12.83
N SER A 152 3.55 -15.20 -12.76
CA SER A 152 2.40 -15.49 -13.63
C SER A 152 1.18 -14.63 -13.27
N GLN A 153 0.99 -14.24 -12.01
CA GLN A 153 -0.03 -13.25 -11.65
C GLN A 153 0.33 -11.84 -12.17
N VAL A 154 1.61 -11.42 -12.07
CA VAL A 154 2.06 -10.17 -12.71
C VAL A 154 1.68 -10.17 -14.19
N LEU A 155 1.98 -11.24 -14.93
CA LEU A 155 1.70 -11.34 -16.36
C LEU A 155 0.20 -11.44 -16.72
N LYS A 156 -0.65 -11.84 -15.78
CA LYS A 156 -2.12 -11.74 -15.95
C LYS A 156 -2.60 -10.29 -15.81
N ILE A 157 -2.00 -9.53 -14.90
CA ILE A 157 -2.32 -8.11 -14.66
C ILE A 157 -1.71 -7.25 -15.77
N ASN A 158 -0.43 -7.47 -16.06
CA ASN A 158 0.33 -6.78 -17.11
C ASN A 158 0.98 -7.78 -18.09
N PRO A 159 0.30 -8.13 -19.18
CA PRO A 159 0.80 -9.11 -20.16
C PRO A 159 2.05 -8.68 -20.95
N LYS A 160 2.49 -7.43 -20.78
CA LYS A 160 3.67 -6.86 -21.46
C LYS A 160 4.81 -6.53 -20.49
N ASP A 161 4.80 -7.14 -19.32
CA ASP A 161 5.86 -6.96 -18.33
C ASP A 161 7.07 -7.82 -18.71
N SER A 162 8.09 -7.19 -19.30
CA SER A 162 9.33 -7.87 -19.73
C SER A 162 10.09 -8.44 -18.52
N ASP A 163 10.12 -7.70 -17.41
CA ASP A 163 10.84 -8.12 -16.21
C ASP A 163 10.22 -9.36 -15.58
N ALA A 164 8.89 -9.46 -15.60
CA ALA A 164 8.19 -10.63 -15.09
C ALA A 164 8.45 -11.87 -15.97
N PHE A 165 8.49 -11.74 -17.30
CA PHE A 165 8.90 -12.83 -18.18
C PHE A 165 10.33 -13.23 -17.90
N PHE A 166 11.26 -12.28 -17.86
CA PHE A 166 12.69 -12.54 -17.62
C PHE A 166 12.92 -13.24 -16.28
N ASN A 167 12.33 -12.74 -15.20
CA ASN A 167 12.49 -13.33 -13.88
C ASN A 167 11.85 -14.72 -13.80
N ARG A 168 10.67 -14.94 -14.42
CA ARG A 168 10.05 -16.26 -14.46
C ARG A 168 10.89 -17.27 -15.26
N ALA A 169 11.50 -16.83 -16.36
CA ALA A 169 12.43 -17.64 -17.12
C ALA A 169 13.65 -18.06 -16.28
N ASN A 170 14.21 -17.14 -15.52
CA ASN A 170 15.32 -17.44 -14.62
C ASN A 170 14.94 -18.51 -13.57
N VAL A 171 13.74 -18.40 -12.99
CA VAL A 171 13.24 -19.44 -12.05
C VAL A 171 13.07 -20.79 -12.76
N LYS A 172 12.50 -20.82 -13.98
CA LYS A 172 12.34 -22.06 -14.76
C LYS A 172 13.69 -22.70 -15.11
N LYS A 173 14.70 -21.91 -15.41
CA LYS A 173 16.06 -22.39 -15.59
C LYS A 173 16.60 -23.11 -14.34
N GLU A 174 16.39 -22.53 -13.14
CA GLU A 174 16.84 -23.13 -11.88
C GLU A 174 16.20 -24.50 -11.60
N ILE A 175 14.97 -24.73 -12.07
CA ILE A 175 14.28 -26.02 -11.98
C ILE A 175 14.46 -26.89 -13.23
N GLU A 176 15.45 -26.57 -14.09
CA GLU A 176 15.81 -27.29 -15.31
C GLU A 176 14.71 -27.31 -16.40
N ASP A 177 13.65 -26.50 -16.30
CA ASP A 177 12.66 -26.29 -17.38
C ASP A 177 13.22 -25.31 -18.43
N MET A 178 14.25 -25.79 -19.16
CA MET A 178 14.90 -24.97 -20.19
C MET A 178 13.96 -24.59 -21.33
N LYS A 179 13.02 -25.45 -21.70
CA LYS A 179 12.03 -25.11 -22.72
C LYS A 179 11.17 -23.95 -22.33
N GLY A 180 10.60 -24.00 -21.13
CA GLY A 180 9.78 -22.90 -20.58
C GLY A 180 10.58 -21.62 -20.33
N ALA A 181 11.86 -21.74 -19.94
CA ALA A 181 12.76 -20.60 -19.78
C ALA A 181 13.00 -19.89 -21.12
N CYS A 182 13.33 -20.64 -22.18
CA CYS A 182 13.56 -20.08 -23.52
C CYS A 182 12.29 -19.42 -24.11
N GLU A 183 11.11 -19.97 -23.83
CA GLU A 183 9.83 -19.36 -24.24
C GLU A 183 9.61 -18.01 -23.56
N ASP A 184 9.89 -17.90 -22.27
CA ASP A 184 9.72 -16.67 -21.51
C ASP A 184 10.81 -15.63 -21.84
N TRP A 185 12.09 -16.01 -21.97
CA TRP A 185 13.14 -15.08 -22.43
C TRP A 185 12.86 -14.53 -23.82
N ARG A 186 12.28 -15.35 -24.74
CA ARG A 186 11.91 -14.84 -26.07
C ARG A 186 10.85 -13.76 -25.98
N LYS A 187 9.85 -13.93 -25.10
CA LYS A 187 8.82 -12.91 -24.88
C LYS A 187 9.40 -11.63 -24.25
N ALA A 188 10.31 -11.77 -23.29
CA ALA A 188 11.00 -10.61 -22.70
C ALA A 188 11.84 -9.88 -23.77
N ALA A 189 12.59 -10.63 -24.60
CA ALA A 189 13.40 -10.07 -25.69
C ALA A 189 12.55 -9.36 -26.75
N ASP A 190 11.39 -9.91 -27.09
CA ASP A 190 10.44 -9.29 -28.03
C ASP A 190 9.85 -7.99 -27.47
N LEU A 191 9.78 -7.87 -26.13
CA LEU A 191 9.38 -6.66 -25.42
C LEU A 191 10.53 -5.66 -25.20
N GLY A 192 11.73 -5.99 -25.65
CA GLY A 192 12.86 -5.07 -25.67
C GLY A 192 13.93 -5.36 -24.62
N ASP A 193 13.79 -6.42 -23.80
CA ASP A 193 14.77 -6.78 -22.77
C ASP A 193 16.08 -7.28 -23.40
N ASP A 194 17.17 -6.54 -23.18
CA ASP A 194 18.48 -6.85 -23.76
C ASP A 194 19.20 -8.01 -23.04
N ASP A 195 18.96 -8.17 -21.74
CA ASP A 195 19.49 -9.31 -20.99
C ASP A 195 18.82 -10.60 -21.48
N ALA A 196 17.51 -10.60 -21.72
CA ALA A 196 16.81 -11.74 -22.30
C ALA A 196 17.35 -12.11 -23.68
N LYS A 197 17.69 -11.14 -24.54
CA LYS A 197 18.32 -11.39 -25.85
C LYS A 197 19.67 -12.09 -25.70
N LYS A 198 20.45 -11.69 -24.69
CA LYS A 198 21.71 -12.34 -24.37
C LYS A 198 21.51 -13.79 -23.90
N PHE A 199 20.61 -13.99 -22.95
CA PHE A 199 20.31 -15.33 -22.40
C PHE A 199 19.78 -16.30 -23.46
N LEU A 200 18.97 -15.82 -24.41
CA LEU A 200 18.52 -16.64 -25.55
C LEU A 200 19.68 -17.19 -26.37
N ARG A 201 20.62 -16.32 -26.76
CA ARG A 201 21.79 -16.73 -27.55
C ARG A 201 22.68 -17.74 -26.81
N GLU A 202 22.80 -17.57 -25.49
CA GLU A 202 23.71 -18.41 -24.69
C GLU A 202 23.11 -19.76 -24.31
N ASN A 203 21.77 -19.88 -24.23
CA ASN A 203 21.13 -21.05 -23.63
C ASN A 203 20.09 -21.73 -24.53
N CYS A 204 19.63 -21.09 -25.63
CA CYS A 204 18.49 -21.57 -26.39
C CYS A 204 18.75 -21.73 -27.89
N GLU A 205 19.88 -21.27 -28.40
CA GLU A 205 20.41 -21.44 -29.76
C GLU A 205 21.62 -22.39 -29.72
#